data_3481a32f115bcc39cdd03b557cd05a3f
#
_entry.id   3481a32f115bcc39cdd03b557cd05a3f
#
_cell.length_a   1.000
_cell.length_b   1.000
_cell.length_c   1.000
_cell.angle_alpha   90.00
_cell.angle_beta   90.00
_cell.angle_gamma   90.00
#
_symmetry.space_group_name_H-M   'P 1'
#
loop_
_entity.id
_entity.type
_entity.pdbx_description
1 polymer ?
#
loop_
_entity_poly.entity_id
_entity_poly.type
_entity_poly.pdbx_seq_one_letter_code
_entity_poly.pdbx_strand_id
1 'polypeptide(L)'
;MAVESRHFDFMLEAIREAEASIAQGGLPIGAVLTRDNKIIARGHNNRVQENNVILHGEMSCLREAGTISFHDTVMYTTLSPCSMCAGALALFKVSLVVIGESVTFAGSKDILDKFGIPGSTLPTTARSP
;
A
#
# COMPACT_ATOMS: atom_id res chain seq x y z
N MET A 1 10.38 11.32 16.32
CA MET A 1 11.01 10.00 16.14
C MET A 1 11.37 9.79 14.69
N ALA A 2 12.53 9.28 14.42
CA ALA A 2 12.97 9.02 13.07
C ALA A 2 12.20 7.84 12.47
N VAL A 3 11.84 7.96 11.21
CA VAL A 3 11.24 6.85 10.45
C VAL A 3 12.36 5.88 10.10
N GLU A 4 12.10 4.59 10.24
CA GLU A 4 13.09 3.57 9.89
C GLU A 4 13.41 3.64 8.40
N SER A 5 14.71 3.58 8.07
CA SER A 5 15.17 3.70 6.68
C SER A 5 14.56 2.63 5.76
N ARG A 6 14.28 1.43 6.29
CA ARG A 6 13.64 0.36 5.51
C ARG A 6 12.29 0.79 4.95
N HIS A 7 11.56 1.67 5.65
CA HIS A 7 10.26 2.14 5.17
C HIS A 7 10.40 2.97 3.90
N PHE A 8 11.46 3.75 3.78
CA PHE A 8 11.72 4.50 2.55
C PHE A 8 12.13 3.56 1.40
N ASP A 9 12.93 2.54 1.71
CA ASP A 9 13.36 1.59 0.69
C ASP A 9 12.19 0.80 0.12
N PHE A 10 11.29 0.31 0.98
CA PHE A 10 10.11 -0.42 0.52
C PHE A 10 9.10 0.52 -0.16
N MET A 11 8.98 1.75 0.31
CA MET A 11 8.11 2.73 -0.36
C MET A 11 8.62 3.01 -1.78
N LEU A 12 9.93 3.04 -1.99
CA LEU A 12 10.49 3.20 -3.33
C LEU A 12 10.05 2.05 -4.23
N GLU A 13 9.99 0.82 -3.72
CA GLU A 13 9.49 -0.31 -4.49
C GLU A 13 8.00 -0.18 -4.81
N ALA A 14 7.21 0.36 -3.88
CA ALA A 14 5.80 0.66 -4.15
C ALA A 14 5.66 1.73 -5.25
N ILE A 15 6.54 2.73 -5.25
CA ILE A 15 6.57 3.76 -6.30
C ILE A 15 6.91 3.13 -7.65
N ARG A 16 7.83 2.17 -7.69
CA ARG A 16 8.14 1.44 -8.92
C ARG A 16 6.93 0.71 -9.46
N GLU A 17 6.08 0.15 -8.59
CA GLU A 17 4.82 -0.45 -9.01
C GLU A 17 3.87 0.61 -9.59
N ALA A 18 3.82 1.79 -8.99
CA ALA A 18 3.01 2.88 -9.53
C ALA A 18 3.50 3.28 -10.94
N GLU A 19 4.81 3.34 -11.13
CA GLU A 19 5.40 3.62 -12.45
C GLU A 19 5.07 2.53 -13.47
N ALA A 20 5.08 1.27 -13.03
CA ALA A 20 4.69 0.15 -13.89
C ALA A 20 3.23 0.28 -14.35
N SER A 21 2.34 0.73 -13.46
CA SER A 21 0.95 0.97 -13.81
C SER A 21 0.82 2.06 -14.87
N ILE A 22 1.57 3.16 -14.72
CA ILE A 22 1.60 4.24 -15.71
C ILE A 22 2.04 3.70 -17.07
N ALA A 23 3.09 2.90 -17.09
CA ALA A 23 3.61 2.32 -18.33
C ALA A 23 2.59 1.43 -19.03
N GLN A 24 1.65 0.86 -18.28
CA GLN A 24 0.56 0.04 -18.81
C GLN A 24 -0.71 0.84 -19.12
N GLY A 25 -0.66 2.16 -18.97
CA GLY A 25 -1.82 3.03 -19.22
C GLY A 25 -2.76 3.15 -18.03
N GLY A 26 -2.34 2.72 -16.86
CA GLY A 26 -3.18 2.72 -15.65
C GLY A 26 -2.90 3.88 -14.70
N LEU A 27 -3.52 3.81 -13.53
CA LEU A 27 -3.39 4.84 -12.50
C LEU A 27 -2.07 4.67 -11.71
N PRO A 28 -1.44 5.79 -11.29
CA PRO A 28 -0.11 5.76 -10.68
C PRO A 28 -0.16 5.40 -9.19
N ILE A 29 -0.64 4.22 -8.86
CA ILE A 29 -0.76 3.75 -7.48
C ILE A 29 -0.14 2.37 -7.39
N GLY A 30 0.77 2.20 -6.43
CA GLY A 30 1.46 0.94 -6.23
C GLY A 30 1.53 0.55 -4.76
N ALA A 31 1.76 -0.73 -4.51
CA ALA A 31 1.85 -1.27 -3.17
C ALA A 31 2.78 -2.47 -3.12
N VAL A 32 3.45 -2.64 -1.98
CA VAL A 32 4.20 -3.86 -1.69
C VAL A 32 3.86 -4.34 -0.28
N LEU A 33 3.86 -5.64 -0.10
CA LEU A 33 3.62 -6.29 1.18
C LEU A 33 4.90 -6.98 1.60
N THR A 34 5.33 -6.76 2.85
CA THR A 34 6.57 -7.32 3.37
C THR A 34 6.33 -8.16 4.61
N ARG A 35 7.23 -9.12 4.85
CA ARG A 35 7.36 -9.87 6.10
C ARG A 35 8.82 -10.20 6.30
N ASP A 36 9.31 -10.01 7.53
CA ASP A 36 10.71 -10.26 7.87
C ASP A 36 11.68 -9.50 6.94
N ASN A 37 11.35 -8.25 6.66
CA ASN A 37 12.14 -7.36 5.78
C ASN A 37 12.31 -7.88 4.35
N LYS A 38 11.34 -8.67 3.87
CA LYS A 38 11.35 -9.17 2.49
C LYS A 38 10.00 -8.88 1.85
N ILE A 39 10.04 -8.50 0.58
CA ILE A 39 8.81 -8.33 -0.20
C ILE A 39 8.24 -9.72 -0.49
N ILE A 40 6.99 -9.96 -0.06
CA ILE A 40 6.31 -11.23 -0.31
C ILE A 40 5.21 -11.09 -1.37
N ALA A 41 4.78 -9.86 -1.66
CA ALA A 41 3.85 -9.58 -2.74
C ALA A 41 3.99 -8.13 -3.16
N ARG A 42 3.66 -7.85 -4.41
CA ARG A 42 3.65 -6.48 -4.93
C ARG A 42 2.53 -6.34 -5.95
N GLY A 43 2.04 -5.15 -6.12
CA GLY A 43 0.99 -4.89 -7.08
C GLY A 43 0.82 -3.40 -7.34
N HIS A 44 0.06 -3.10 -8.37
CA HIS A 44 -0.30 -1.73 -8.69
C HIS A 44 -1.75 -1.69 -9.15
N ASN A 45 -2.30 -0.49 -9.26
CA ASN A 45 -3.67 -0.32 -9.69
C ASN A 45 -3.87 -0.91 -11.10
N ASN A 46 -4.80 -1.84 -11.24
CA ASN A 46 -5.14 -2.51 -12.50
C ASN A 46 -6.55 -2.22 -12.95
N ARG A 47 -7.16 -1.15 -12.41
CA ARG A 47 -8.53 -0.81 -12.76
C ARG A 47 -8.72 -0.61 -14.26
N VAL A 48 -7.80 0.11 -14.88
CA VAL A 48 -7.85 0.37 -16.33
C VAL A 48 -7.40 -0.86 -17.11
N GLN A 49 -6.26 -1.45 -16.71
CA GLN A 49 -5.66 -2.57 -17.44
C GLN A 49 -6.57 -3.78 -17.51
N GLU A 50 -7.30 -4.08 -16.43
CA GLU A 50 -8.16 -5.27 -16.36
C GLU A 50 -9.66 -4.92 -16.35
N ASN A 51 -10.00 -3.65 -16.53
CA ASN A 51 -11.40 -3.19 -16.49
C ASN A 51 -12.11 -3.71 -15.23
N ASN A 52 -11.49 -3.48 -14.07
CA ASN A 52 -11.98 -4.02 -12.80
C ASN A 52 -11.83 -2.97 -11.70
N VAL A 53 -12.96 -2.46 -11.20
CA VAL A 53 -12.98 -1.33 -10.26
C VAL A 53 -12.42 -1.66 -8.88
N ILE A 54 -12.33 -2.94 -8.51
CA ILE A 54 -11.81 -3.31 -7.18
C ILE A 54 -10.28 -3.46 -7.18
N LEU A 55 -9.63 -3.44 -8.32
CA LEU A 55 -8.19 -3.68 -8.40
C LEU A 55 -7.38 -2.41 -8.14
N HIS A 56 -7.57 -1.84 -6.96
CA HIS A 56 -6.68 -0.81 -6.43
C HIS A 56 -5.29 -1.42 -6.18
N GLY A 57 -4.29 -0.57 -5.95
CA GLY A 57 -2.93 -1.05 -5.74
C GLY A 57 -2.84 -2.07 -4.62
N GLU A 58 -3.46 -1.78 -3.49
CA GLU A 58 -3.46 -2.67 -2.32
C GLU A 58 -4.20 -3.98 -2.63
N MET A 59 -5.36 -3.91 -3.29
CA MET A 59 -6.13 -5.10 -3.64
C MET A 59 -5.37 -5.99 -4.62
N SER A 60 -4.68 -5.38 -5.60
CA SER A 60 -3.84 -6.13 -6.54
C SER A 60 -2.69 -6.83 -5.80
N CYS A 61 -2.09 -6.13 -4.84
CA CYS A 61 -1.02 -6.68 -4.01
C CYS A 61 -1.53 -7.87 -3.18
N LEU A 62 -2.71 -7.74 -2.55
CA LEU A 62 -3.31 -8.82 -1.77
C LEU A 62 -3.66 -10.02 -2.65
N ARG A 63 -4.11 -9.77 -3.88
CA ARG A 63 -4.38 -10.85 -4.84
C ARG A 63 -3.10 -11.65 -5.12
N GLU A 64 -1.97 -10.96 -5.31
CA GLU A 64 -0.69 -11.62 -5.55
C GLU A 64 -0.22 -12.40 -4.34
N ALA A 65 -0.49 -11.92 -3.13
CA ALA A 65 -0.12 -12.63 -1.91
C ALA A 65 -0.85 -13.95 -1.76
N GLY A 66 -2.08 -14.01 -2.25
CA GLY A 66 -2.88 -15.23 -2.18
C GLY A 66 -3.41 -15.52 -0.78
N THR A 67 -3.71 -16.78 -0.53
CA THR A 67 -4.27 -17.23 0.74
C THR A 67 -3.15 -17.53 1.72
N ILE A 68 -2.75 -16.51 2.47
CA ILE A 68 -1.70 -16.62 3.49
C ILE A 68 -2.21 -16.00 4.79
N SER A 69 -1.49 -16.23 5.89
CA SER A 69 -1.68 -15.43 7.08
C SER A 69 -1.02 -14.07 6.86
N PHE A 70 -1.72 -12.98 7.19
CA PHE A 70 -1.15 -11.63 7.08
C PHE A 70 -0.55 -11.15 8.40
N HIS A 71 -0.36 -12.06 9.33
CA HIS A 71 0.29 -11.77 10.60
C HIS A 71 1.74 -11.30 10.35
N ASP A 72 2.17 -10.30 11.11
CA ASP A 72 3.51 -9.71 11.00
C ASP A 72 3.86 -9.17 9.61
N THR A 73 2.85 -8.72 8.86
CA THR A 73 3.09 -8.10 7.55
C THR A 73 3.00 -6.59 7.65
N VAL A 74 3.70 -5.93 6.72
CA VAL A 74 3.64 -4.48 6.55
C VAL A 74 3.23 -4.18 5.11
N MET A 75 2.16 -3.40 4.94
CA MET A 75 1.73 -2.94 3.63
C MET A 75 2.27 -1.54 3.39
N TYR A 76 2.99 -1.38 2.29
CA TYR A 76 3.46 -0.07 1.82
C TYR A 76 2.61 0.34 0.63
N THR A 77 1.93 1.46 0.73
CA THR A 77 1.08 1.96 -0.35
C THR A 77 1.44 3.41 -0.65
N THR A 78 1.51 3.75 -1.95
CA THR A 78 1.91 5.10 -2.36
C THR A 78 0.88 6.15 -2.02
N LEU A 79 -0.39 5.77 -1.95
CA LEU A 79 -1.50 6.68 -1.63
C LEU A 79 -2.27 6.11 -0.44
N SER A 80 -2.82 7.00 0.38
CA SER A 80 -3.63 6.60 1.53
C SER A 80 -4.78 5.68 1.08
N PRO A 81 -5.00 4.54 1.78
CA PRO A 81 -5.99 3.56 1.34
C PRO A 81 -7.43 4.09 1.45
N CYS A 82 -8.25 3.76 0.46
CA CYS A 82 -9.68 4.05 0.49
C CYS A 82 -10.38 3.13 1.50
N SER A 83 -11.69 3.33 1.69
CA SER A 83 -12.46 2.53 2.65
C SER A 83 -12.44 1.03 2.32
N MET A 84 -12.49 0.67 1.04
CA MET A 84 -12.41 -0.74 0.62
C MET A 84 -11.07 -1.35 0.99
N CYS A 85 -9.97 -0.68 0.63
CA CYS A 85 -8.63 -1.20 0.91
C CYS A 85 -8.34 -1.21 2.41
N ALA A 86 -8.71 -0.14 3.11
CA ALA A 86 -8.54 -0.08 4.56
C ALA A 86 -9.33 -1.20 5.25
N GLY A 87 -10.55 -1.46 4.80
CA GLY A 87 -11.36 -2.55 5.31
C GLY A 87 -10.73 -3.91 5.07
N ALA A 88 -10.17 -4.14 3.88
CA ALA A 88 -9.49 -5.40 3.57
C ALA A 88 -8.25 -5.58 4.44
N LEU A 89 -7.43 -4.53 4.59
CA LEU A 89 -6.23 -4.59 5.42
C LEU A 89 -6.58 -4.89 6.89
N ALA A 90 -7.65 -4.29 7.38
CA ALA A 90 -8.14 -4.55 8.74
C ALA A 90 -8.69 -5.96 8.89
N LEU A 91 -9.46 -6.42 7.91
CA LEU A 91 -10.07 -7.75 7.94
C LEU A 91 -9.01 -8.84 7.99
N PHE A 92 -7.96 -8.71 7.19
CA PHE A 92 -6.89 -9.71 7.12
C PHE A 92 -5.80 -9.49 8.17
N LYS A 93 -5.92 -8.41 8.96
CA LYS A 93 -5.02 -8.13 10.10
C LYS A 93 -3.57 -7.90 9.71
N VAL A 94 -3.38 -7.12 8.65
CA VAL A 94 -2.05 -6.58 8.32
C VAL A 94 -1.56 -5.78 9.53
N SER A 95 -0.30 -5.95 9.91
CA SER A 95 0.20 -5.44 11.18
C SER A 95 0.50 -3.94 11.17
N LEU A 96 0.86 -3.40 10.01
CA LEU A 96 1.21 -1.98 9.87
C LEU A 96 0.97 -1.56 8.42
N VAL A 97 0.46 -0.36 8.23
CA VAL A 97 0.31 0.24 6.90
C VAL A 97 1.17 1.49 6.85
N VAL A 98 2.13 1.53 5.93
CA VAL A 98 2.97 2.70 5.68
C VAL A 98 2.47 3.39 4.43
N ILE A 99 2.12 4.66 4.56
CA ILE A 99 1.44 5.44 3.53
C ILE A 99 2.41 6.45 2.95
N GLY A 100 2.54 6.47 1.62
CA GLY A 100 3.42 7.39 0.93
C GLY A 100 2.96 8.83 1.06
N GLU A 101 1.68 9.07 0.76
CA GLU A 101 1.10 10.40 0.94
C GLU A 101 -0.41 10.32 1.11
N SER A 102 -0.99 11.35 1.75
CA SER A 102 -2.43 11.46 1.95
C SER A 102 -2.95 12.84 1.54
N VAL A 103 -2.13 13.63 0.83
CA VAL A 103 -2.47 14.97 0.40
C VAL A 103 -3.43 14.94 -0.79
N THR A 104 -3.11 14.10 -1.79
CA THR A 104 -3.96 13.94 -2.98
C THR A 104 -5.30 13.30 -2.62
N PHE A 105 -5.29 12.35 -1.69
CA PHE A 105 -6.47 11.66 -1.22
C PHE A 105 -6.27 11.31 0.25
N ALA A 106 -7.13 11.85 1.12
CA ALA A 106 -6.98 11.65 2.58
C ALA A 106 -7.19 10.19 2.98
N GLY A 107 -8.01 9.47 2.22
CA GLY A 107 -8.24 8.05 2.47
C GLY A 107 -9.08 7.79 3.72
N SER A 108 -9.03 6.56 4.17
CA SER A 108 -9.83 6.07 5.30
C SER A 108 -8.94 5.50 6.41
N LYS A 109 -7.96 6.29 6.82
CA LYS A 109 -7.08 5.91 7.93
C LYS A 109 -7.86 5.68 9.21
N ASP A 110 -9.01 6.36 9.38
CA ASP A 110 -9.91 6.17 10.51
C ASP A 110 -10.40 4.72 10.62
N ILE A 111 -10.59 4.03 9.50
CA ILE A 111 -10.97 2.62 9.51
C ILE A 111 -9.83 1.78 10.09
N LEU A 112 -8.60 2.05 9.68
CA LEU A 112 -7.43 1.36 10.23
C LEU A 112 -7.33 1.58 11.73
N ASP A 113 -7.49 2.83 12.17
CA ASP A 113 -7.43 3.19 13.59
C ASP A 113 -8.50 2.46 14.38
N LYS A 114 -9.73 2.39 13.86
CA LYS A 114 -10.84 1.73 14.51
C LYS A 114 -10.57 0.25 14.76
N PHE A 115 -9.86 -0.40 13.87
CA PHE A 115 -9.55 -1.83 13.98
C PHE A 115 -8.15 -2.09 14.55
N GLY A 116 -7.49 -1.06 15.07
CA GLY A 116 -6.20 -1.21 15.75
C GLY A 116 -5.02 -1.45 14.81
N ILE A 117 -5.13 -1.08 13.54
CA ILE A 117 -4.04 -1.20 12.58
C ILE A 117 -3.28 0.13 12.55
N PRO A 118 -2.01 0.17 12.99
CA PRO A 118 -1.23 1.40 12.86
C PRO A 118 -1.08 1.82 11.42
N GLY A 119 -1.36 3.10 11.14
CA GLY A 119 -1.10 3.70 9.84
C GLY A 119 -0.11 4.83 10.01
N SER A 120 0.98 4.82 9.25
CA SER A 120 2.04 5.80 9.34
C SER A 120 2.27 6.44 7.97
N THR A 121 2.07 7.75 7.88
CA THR A 121 2.34 8.48 6.64
C THR A 121 3.78 8.97 6.66
N LEU A 122 4.52 8.71 5.58
CA LEU A 122 5.91 9.15 5.48
C LEU A 122 5.97 10.68 5.34
N PRO A 123 7.02 11.30 5.87
CA PRO A 123 7.20 12.74 5.71
C PRO A 123 7.29 13.13 4.24
N THR A 124 6.67 14.26 3.87
CA THR A 124 6.68 14.77 2.49
C THR A 124 8.10 14.94 1.95
N THR A 125 9.01 15.41 2.78
CA THR A 125 10.40 15.61 2.39
C THR A 125 11.11 14.32 1.99
N ALA A 126 10.65 13.18 2.51
CA ALA A 126 11.25 11.89 2.19
C ALA A 126 10.89 11.41 0.78
N ARG A 127 9.84 11.97 0.18
CA ARG A 127 9.36 11.59 -1.15
C ARG A 127 9.84 12.54 -2.24
N SER A 128 10.37 13.68 -1.86
CA SER A 128 10.84 14.67 -2.84
C SER A 128 12.10 14.17 -3.54
N PRO A 129 12.16 14.31 -4.87
CA PRO A 129 13.40 13.98 -5.59
C PRO A 129 14.53 14.91 -5.26
#